data_8391c3042573cc8a0d74716e9c862a0d
#
_entry.id   8391c3042573cc8a0d74716e9c862a0d
#
_cell.length_a   1.000
_cell.length_b   1.000
_cell.length_c   1.000
_cell.angle_alpha   90.00
_cell.angle_beta   90.00
_cell.angle_gamma   90.00
#
_symmetry.space_group_name_H-M   'P 1'
#
loop_
_entity.id
_entity.type
_entity.pdbx_description
1 polymer ?
#
loop_
_entity_poly.entity_id
_entity_poly.type
_entity_poly.pdbx_seq_one_letter_code
_entity_poly.pdbx_strand_id
1 'polypeptide(L)'
;MRKERKEALESFLVRLGVTMQDLSLMDTALTHSSYAYECKEKVVPEFNQRLEFLGDSVLSLVVSTHLYLAYPEMDEGALSKFRAFLVCEETLAELAQDLAIGDYLLLGRGECHMGGRYNPSILADAFESVMGAYYLDAGYKR
;
A
#
# COMPACT_ATOMS: atom_id res chain seq x y z
N MET A 1 -1.18 -20.03 2.03
CA MET A 1 -1.78 -19.14 1.01
C MET A 1 -2.39 -19.99 -0.11
N ARG A 2 -3.61 -19.67 -0.48
CA ARG A 2 -4.27 -20.41 -1.56
C ARG A 2 -3.61 -20.13 -2.91
N LYS A 3 -3.67 -21.09 -3.81
CA LYS A 3 -3.02 -21.01 -5.11
C LYS A 3 -3.49 -19.80 -5.93
N GLU A 4 -4.81 -19.57 -5.95
CA GLU A 4 -5.40 -18.44 -6.69
C GLU A 4 -4.90 -17.11 -6.15
N ARG A 5 -4.79 -17.00 -4.82
CA ARG A 5 -4.28 -15.78 -4.18
C ARG A 5 -2.82 -15.56 -4.53
N LYS A 6 -2.02 -16.62 -4.49
CA LYS A 6 -0.61 -16.54 -4.84
C LYS A 6 -0.44 -16.08 -6.30
N GLU A 7 -1.22 -16.64 -7.21
CA GLU A 7 -1.18 -16.24 -8.62
C GLU A 7 -1.57 -14.78 -8.81
N ALA A 8 -2.60 -14.32 -8.10
CA ALA A 8 -3.03 -12.92 -8.15
C ALA A 8 -1.92 -11.99 -7.66
N LEU A 9 -1.27 -12.33 -6.54
CA LEU A 9 -0.19 -11.51 -6.00
C LEU A 9 1.03 -11.49 -6.94
N GLU A 10 1.36 -12.61 -7.55
CA GLU A 10 2.44 -12.66 -8.52
C GLU A 10 2.13 -11.78 -9.74
N SER A 11 0.88 -11.80 -10.20
CA SER A 11 0.41 -10.91 -11.26
C SER A 11 0.53 -9.45 -10.86
N PHE A 12 0.19 -9.12 -9.62
CA PHE A 12 0.33 -7.76 -9.10
C PHE A 12 1.78 -7.31 -9.11
N LEU A 13 2.71 -8.18 -8.69
CA LEU A 13 4.15 -7.84 -8.71
C LEU A 13 4.65 -7.57 -10.13
N VAL A 14 4.16 -8.33 -11.12
CA VAL A 14 4.48 -8.07 -12.52
C VAL A 14 3.98 -6.67 -12.93
N ARG A 15 2.77 -6.32 -12.52
CA ARG A 15 2.21 -4.99 -12.79
C ARG A 15 3.05 -3.89 -12.16
N LEU A 16 3.55 -4.10 -10.94
CA LEU A 16 4.44 -3.14 -10.28
C LEU A 16 5.85 -3.11 -10.89
N GLY A 17 6.23 -4.14 -11.63
CA GLY A 17 7.57 -4.24 -12.18
C GLY A 17 8.63 -4.58 -11.14
N VAL A 18 8.27 -5.30 -10.09
CA VAL A 18 9.17 -5.66 -8.99
C VAL A 18 9.10 -7.15 -8.70
N THR A 19 10.12 -7.64 -7.97
CA THR A 19 10.13 -9.00 -7.45
C THR A 19 10.23 -8.95 -5.92
N MET A 20 9.64 -9.94 -5.25
CA MET A 20 9.70 -10.05 -3.79
C MET A 20 10.05 -11.48 -3.39
N GLN A 21 10.82 -11.60 -2.32
CA GLN A 21 11.17 -12.90 -1.74
C GLN A 21 10.06 -13.42 -0.82
N ASP A 22 9.45 -12.53 -0.04
CA ASP A 22 8.39 -12.89 0.89
C ASP A 22 7.05 -12.34 0.42
N LEU A 23 6.33 -13.18 -0.32
CA LEU A 23 5.03 -12.81 -0.87
C LEU A 23 3.97 -12.60 0.22
N SER A 24 4.16 -13.19 1.40
CA SER A 24 3.21 -13.03 2.50
C SER A 24 3.11 -11.58 2.97
N LEU A 25 4.17 -10.80 2.84
CA LEU A 25 4.13 -9.37 3.16
C LEU A 25 3.15 -8.63 2.23
N MET A 26 3.16 -8.97 0.95
CA MET A 26 2.24 -8.35 0.00
C MET A 26 0.81 -8.80 0.23
N ASP A 27 0.62 -10.06 0.62
CA ASP A 27 -0.70 -10.57 0.99
C ASP A 27 -1.29 -9.76 2.16
N THR A 28 -0.49 -9.55 3.21
CA THR A 28 -0.89 -8.73 4.36
C THR A 28 -1.18 -7.29 3.94
N ALA A 29 -0.34 -6.72 3.09
CA ALA A 29 -0.51 -5.34 2.60
C ALA A 29 -1.84 -5.16 1.87
N LEU A 30 -2.33 -6.19 1.21
CA LEU A 30 -3.56 -6.16 0.42
C LEU A 30 -4.73 -6.83 1.13
N THR A 31 -4.65 -6.98 2.46
CA THR A 31 -5.73 -7.49 3.30
C THR A 31 -6.26 -6.36 4.18
N HIS A 32 -7.51 -5.97 3.96
CA HIS A 32 -8.19 -4.96 4.76
C HIS A 32 -8.70 -5.57 6.08
N SER A 33 -8.79 -4.75 7.12
CA SER A 33 -9.27 -5.21 8.44
C SER A 33 -10.66 -5.83 8.39
N SER A 34 -11.54 -5.36 7.50
CA SER A 34 -12.87 -5.93 7.34
C SER A 34 -12.84 -7.40 6.96
N TYR A 35 -11.88 -7.81 6.13
CA TYR A 35 -11.71 -9.21 5.78
C TYR A 35 -11.29 -10.04 6.99
N ALA A 36 -10.32 -9.53 7.75
CA ALA A 36 -9.83 -10.22 8.95
C ALA A 36 -10.94 -10.39 9.99
N TYR A 37 -11.74 -9.34 10.20
CA TYR A 37 -12.82 -9.38 11.20
C TYR A 37 -13.98 -10.29 10.81
N GLU A 38 -14.19 -10.53 9.53
CA GLU A 38 -15.22 -11.48 9.05
C GLU A 38 -14.71 -12.91 9.00
N CYS A 39 -13.40 -13.12 9.19
CA CYS A 39 -12.82 -14.46 9.14
C CYS A 39 -13.26 -15.29 10.36
N LYS A 40 -13.80 -16.48 10.10
CA LYS A 40 -14.27 -17.38 11.15
C LYS A 40 -13.27 -18.49 11.48
N GLU A 41 -12.10 -18.47 10.86
CA GLU A 41 -11.05 -19.44 11.13
C GLU A 41 -10.40 -19.17 12.48
N LYS A 42 -9.76 -20.19 13.07
CA LYS A 42 -9.07 -20.06 14.37
C LYS A 42 -7.96 -19.02 14.33
N VAL A 43 -7.26 -18.93 13.20
CA VAL A 43 -6.17 -17.96 13.04
C VAL A 43 -6.71 -16.82 12.19
N VAL A 44 -6.85 -15.65 12.81
CA VAL A 44 -7.29 -14.45 12.11
C VAL A 44 -6.13 -13.96 11.24
N PRO A 45 -6.37 -13.69 9.95
CA PRO A 45 -5.32 -13.16 9.07
C PRO A 45 -4.80 -11.82 9.58
N GLU A 46 -3.52 -11.56 9.37
CA GLU A 46 -2.98 -10.23 9.56
C GLU A 46 -3.56 -9.30 8.49
N PHE A 47 -3.70 -8.03 8.85
CA PHE A 47 -4.21 -7.04 7.91
C PHE A 47 -3.29 -5.83 7.88
N ASN A 48 -3.58 -4.88 7.01
CA ASN A 48 -2.58 -3.95 6.50
C ASN A 48 -2.26 -2.71 7.36
N GLN A 49 -2.89 -2.53 8.53
CA GLN A 49 -2.72 -1.29 9.30
C GLN A 49 -1.28 -1.02 9.75
N ARG A 50 -0.56 -2.06 10.16
CA ARG A 50 0.83 -1.89 10.59
C ARG A 50 1.75 -1.58 9.41
N LEU A 51 1.51 -2.21 8.27
CA LEU A 51 2.27 -1.92 7.04
C LEU A 51 1.96 -0.54 6.50
N GLU A 52 0.72 -0.08 6.63
CA GLU A 52 0.33 1.29 6.29
C GLU A 52 1.13 2.30 7.13
N PHE A 53 1.23 2.07 8.43
CA PHE A 53 2.01 2.93 9.31
C PHE A 53 3.46 3.02 8.85
N LEU A 54 4.10 1.89 8.56
CA LEU A 54 5.46 1.85 8.06
C LEU A 54 5.57 2.51 6.68
N GLY A 55 4.64 2.19 5.80
CA GLY A 55 4.62 2.72 4.43
C GLY A 55 4.48 4.23 4.37
N ASP A 56 3.75 4.82 5.30
CA ASP A 56 3.63 6.27 5.42
C ASP A 56 5.02 6.91 5.60
N SER A 57 5.82 6.35 6.49
CA SER A 57 7.18 6.84 6.74
C SER A 57 8.11 6.60 5.54
N VAL A 58 8.00 5.44 4.91
CA VAL A 58 8.80 5.10 3.72
C VAL A 58 8.48 6.09 2.60
N LEU A 59 7.22 6.33 2.35
CA LEU A 59 6.77 7.24 1.30
C LEU A 59 7.25 8.66 1.57
N SER A 60 7.12 9.13 2.81
CA SER A 60 7.61 10.46 3.21
C SER A 60 9.11 10.60 2.98
N LEU A 61 9.89 9.58 3.33
CA LEU A 61 11.34 9.60 3.13
C LEU A 61 11.69 9.65 1.64
N VAL A 62 11.07 8.80 0.84
CA VAL A 62 11.34 8.71 -0.60
C VAL A 62 10.99 10.03 -1.29
N VAL A 63 9.80 10.57 -1.00
CA VAL A 63 9.35 11.84 -1.60
C VAL A 63 10.24 12.99 -1.14
N SER A 64 10.56 13.05 0.16
CA SER A 64 11.42 14.12 0.69
C SER A 64 12.81 14.10 0.06
N THR A 65 13.39 12.92 -0.11
CA THR A 65 14.70 12.77 -0.74
C THR A 65 14.66 13.27 -2.18
N HIS A 66 13.63 12.85 -2.92
CA HIS A 66 13.46 13.29 -4.32
C HIS A 66 13.33 14.81 -4.41
N LEU A 67 12.46 15.41 -3.58
CA LEU A 67 12.22 16.84 -3.61
C LEU A 67 13.48 17.64 -3.22
N TYR A 68 14.20 17.17 -2.21
CA TYR A 68 15.43 17.79 -1.78
C TYR A 68 16.45 17.88 -2.92
N LEU A 69 16.61 16.78 -3.64
CA LEU A 69 17.59 16.69 -4.73
C LEU A 69 17.14 17.42 -6.00
N ALA A 70 15.84 17.36 -6.30
CA ALA A 70 15.30 17.90 -7.55
C ALA A 70 15.07 19.42 -7.50
N TYR A 71 14.84 19.98 -6.31
CA TYR A 71 14.46 21.40 -6.15
C TYR A 71 15.36 22.10 -5.12
N PRO A 72 16.68 22.27 -5.44
CA PRO A 72 17.63 22.84 -4.49
C PRO A 72 17.36 24.30 -4.10
N GLU A 73 16.58 25.04 -4.89
CA GLU A 73 16.23 26.41 -4.57
C GLU A 73 14.98 26.57 -3.70
N MET A 74 14.25 25.47 -3.42
CA MET A 74 13.07 25.54 -2.55
C MET A 74 13.48 25.46 -1.08
N ASP A 75 12.88 26.31 -0.26
CA ASP A 75 13.12 26.28 1.19
C ASP A 75 12.29 25.17 1.86
N GLU A 76 12.52 24.97 3.15
CA GLU A 76 11.83 23.93 3.93
C GLU A 76 10.30 24.07 3.85
N GLY A 77 9.77 25.27 3.98
CA GLY A 77 8.34 25.50 3.93
C GLY A 77 7.72 25.08 2.61
N ALA A 78 8.37 25.45 1.51
CA ALA A 78 7.92 25.08 0.17
C ALA A 78 8.02 23.58 -0.05
N LEU A 79 9.12 22.97 0.38
CA LEU A 79 9.30 21.51 0.28
C LEU A 79 8.25 20.75 1.09
N SER A 80 7.94 21.19 2.30
CA SER A 80 6.92 20.57 3.16
C SER A 80 5.54 20.64 2.53
N LYS A 81 5.18 21.78 1.95
CA LYS A 81 3.88 21.94 1.26
C LYS A 81 3.79 21.05 0.03
N PHE A 82 4.86 20.98 -0.75
CA PHE A 82 4.89 20.16 -1.95
C PHE A 82 4.77 18.66 -1.57
N ARG A 83 5.49 18.23 -0.54
CA ARG A 83 5.38 16.86 -0.04
C ARG A 83 3.96 16.54 0.39
N ALA A 84 3.33 17.42 1.18
CA ALA A 84 1.96 17.23 1.64
C ALA A 84 0.99 17.08 0.46
N PHE A 85 1.19 17.86 -0.59
CA PHE A 85 0.39 17.76 -1.81
C PHE A 85 0.58 16.41 -2.51
N LEU A 86 1.83 15.92 -2.59
CA LEU A 86 2.15 14.68 -3.30
C LEU A 86 1.69 13.43 -2.55
N VAL A 87 1.64 13.45 -1.21
CA VAL A 87 1.30 12.27 -0.41
C VAL A 87 -0.10 12.34 0.20
N CYS A 88 -0.94 13.25 -0.26
CA CYS A 88 -2.31 13.35 0.24
C CYS A 88 -3.14 12.15 -0.21
N GLU A 89 -4.24 11.93 0.50
CA GLU A 89 -5.13 10.79 0.22
C GLU A 89 -5.56 10.71 -1.24
N GLU A 90 -5.94 11.84 -1.82
CA GLU A 90 -6.40 11.89 -3.21
C GLU A 90 -5.35 11.40 -4.19
N THR A 91 -4.10 11.88 -4.03
CA THR A 91 -2.99 11.48 -4.90
C THR A 91 -2.69 9.99 -4.75
N LEU A 92 -2.62 9.51 -3.50
CA LEU A 92 -2.33 8.10 -3.25
C LEU A 92 -3.45 7.20 -3.78
N ALA A 93 -4.70 7.62 -3.64
CA ALA A 93 -5.84 6.88 -4.19
C ALA A 93 -5.78 6.79 -5.71
N GLU A 94 -5.41 7.87 -6.39
CA GLU A 94 -5.23 7.87 -7.85
C GLU A 94 -4.13 6.89 -8.28
N LEU A 95 -2.99 6.91 -7.58
CA LEU A 95 -1.90 5.97 -7.86
C LEU A 95 -2.34 4.53 -7.63
N ALA A 96 -3.11 4.29 -6.57
CA ALA A 96 -3.65 2.97 -6.28
C ALA A 96 -4.59 2.49 -7.40
N GLN A 97 -5.40 3.39 -7.94
CA GLN A 97 -6.28 3.06 -9.07
C GLN A 97 -5.46 2.73 -10.32
N ASP A 98 -4.43 3.50 -10.61
CA ASP A 98 -3.56 3.25 -11.77
C ASP A 98 -2.89 1.87 -11.68
N LEU A 99 -2.58 1.44 -10.46
CA LEU A 99 -1.99 0.11 -10.22
C LEU A 99 -3.04 -1.00 -10.04
N ALA A 100 -4.33 -0.67 -10.14
CA ALA A 100 -5.45 -1.59 -9.94
C ALA A 100 -5.42 -2.28 -8.57
N ILE A 101 -4.95 -1.59 -7.54
CA ILE A 101 -4.82 -2.15 -6.18
C ILE A 101 -6.16 -2.69 -5.69
N GLY A 102 -7.27 -2.00 -5.97
CA GLY A 102 -8.61 -2.44 -5.56
C GLY A 102 -8.95 -3.85 -6.00
N ASP A 103 -8.46 -4.27 -7.16
CA ASP A 103 -8.74 -5.61 -7.70
C ASP A 103 -8.03 -6.71 -6.90
N TYR A 104 -7.00 -6.37 -6.16
CA TYR A 104 -6.21 -7.34 -5.38
C TYR A 104 -6.51 -7.31 -3.89
N LEU A 105 -7.36 -6.37 -3.44
CA LEU A 105 -7.69 -6.24 -2.03
C LEU A 105 -8.61 -7.36 -1.56
N LEU A 106 -8.30 -7.92 -0.40
CA LEU A 106 -9.21 -8.77 0.34
C LEU A 106 -10.04 -7.89 1.27
N LEU A 107 -11.34 -7.83 1.01
CA LEU A 107 -12.29 -7.04 1.77
C LEU A 107 -13.36 -7.95 2.36
N GLY A 108 -13.89 -7.59 3.53
CA GLY A 108 -15.08 -8.24 4.05
C GLY A 108 -16.26 -7.99 3.10
N ARG A 109 -17.27 -8.86 3.17
CA ARG A 109 -18.45 -8.78 2.28
C ARG A 109 -19.17 -7.46 2.43
N GLY A 110 -19.37 -7.00 3.68
CA GLY A 110 -20.05 -5.73 3.94
C GLY A 110 -19.31 -4.57 3.31
N GLU A 111 -18.01 -4.50 3.52
CA GLU A 111 -17.18 -3.42 2.96
C GLU A 111 -17.19 -3.47 1.43
N CYS A 112 -17.12 -4.65 0.85
CA CYS A 112 -17.18 -4.82 -0.60
C CYS A 112 -18.50 -4.33 -1.17
N HIS A 113 -19.63 -4.65 -0.51
CA HIS A 113 -20.96 -4.19 -0.91
C HIS A 113 -21.12 -2.68 -0.82
N MET A 114 -20.40 -2.04 0.10
CA MET A 114 -20.42 -0.59 0.27
C MET A 114 -19.44 0.14 -0.66
N GLY A 115 -18.85 -0.58 -1.61
CA GLY A 115 -17.92 0.02 -2.57
C GLY A 115 -16.51 0.19 -2.05
N GLY A 116 -16.11 -0.57 -1.04
CA GLY A 116 -14.78 -0.46 -0.42
C GLY A 116 -13.62 -0.59 -1.40
N ARG A 117 -13.79 -1.40 -2.47
CA ARG A 117 -12.74 -1.55 -3.50
C ARG A 117 -12.36 -0.25 -4.20
N TYR A 118 -13.27 0.71 -4.19
CA TYR A 118 -13.07 1.99 -4.88
C TYR A 118 -13.06 3.16 -3.90
N ASN A 119 -13.08 2.88 -2.60
CA ASN A 119 -13.06 3.91 -1.57
C ASN A 119 -11.67 4.56 -1.52
N PRO A 120 -11.56 5.88 -1.71
CA PRO A 120 -10.26 6.55 -1.73
C PRO A 120 -9.41 6.34 -0.47
N SER A 121 -10.04 6.35 0.70
CA SER A 121 -9.31 6.16 1.97
C SER A 121 -8.71 4.76 2.04
N ILE A 122 -9.48 3.75 1.69
CA ILE A 122 -9.02 2.36 1.69
C ILE A 122 -7.91 2.16 0.66
N LEU A 123 -8.07 2.76 -0.52
CA LEU A 123 -7.06 2.65 -1.59
C LEU A 123 -5.76 3.36 -1.22
N ALA A 124 -5.83 4.55 -0.63
CA ALA A 124 -4.65 5.28 -0.19
C ALA A 124 -3.90 4.50 0.89
N ASP A 125 -4.61 3.96 1.87
CA ASP A 125 -4.03 3.16 2.94
C ASP A 125 -3.36 1.89 2.38
N ALA A 126 -4.00 1.25 1.41
CA ALA A 126 -3.44 0.07 0.77
C ALA A 126 -2.18 0.41 -0.03
N PHE A 127 -2.14 1.56 -0.70
CA PHE A 127 -0.94 2.01 -1.40
C PHE A 127 0.24 2.15 -0.43
N GLU A 128 0.00 2.79 0.72
CA GLU A 128 1.04 2.93 1.75
C GLU A 128 1.48 1.56 2.27
N SER A 129 0.54 0.65 2.49
CA SER A 129 0.85 -0.71 2.94
C SER A 129 1.72 -1.47 1.94
N VAL A 130 1.43 -1.32 0.66
CA VAL A 130 2.24 -1.93 -0.42
C VAL A 130 3.65 -1.38 -0.37
N MET A 131 3.81 -0.08 -0.17
CA MET A 131 5.12 0.55 -0.02
C MET A 131 5.88 -0.02 1.19
N GLY A 132 5.20 -0.17 2.31
CA GLY A 132 5.78 -0.76 3.53
C GLY A 132 6.22 -2.19 3.33
N ALA A 133 5.40 -3.00 2.66
CA ALA A 133 5.71 -4.40 2.38
C ALA A 133 6.93 -4.53 1.48
N TYR A 134 6.97 -3.76 0.41
CA TYR A 134 8.12 -3.79 -0.50
C TYR A 134 9.40 -3.35 0.20
N TYR A 135 9.32 -2.30 1.01
CA TYR A 135 10.46 -1.81 1.78
C TYR A 135 11.03 -2.88 2.71
N LEU A 136 10.18 -3.57 3.45
CA LEU A 136 10.64 -4.64 4.35
C LEU A 136 11.33 -5.77 3.60
N ASP A 137 10.79 -6.13 2.45
CA ASP A 137 11.34 -7.24 1.66
C ASP A 137 12.67 -6.88 0.99
N ALA A 138 12.78 -5.67 0.45
CA ALA A 138 13.91 -5.28 -0.39
C ALA A 138 14.86 -4.29 0.27
N GLY A 139 14.36 -3.33 1.01
CA GLY A 139 15.12 -2.18 1.48
C GLY A 139 15.75 -2.34 2.86
N TYR A 140 15.01 -2.91 3.80
CA TYR A 140 15.43 -2.98 5.20
C TYR A 140 16.67 -3.83 5.41
N LYS A 141 16.86 -4.87 4.63
CA LYS A 141 17.98 -5.81 4.78
C LYS A 141 19.27 -5.34 4.09
N ARG A 142 19.23 -4.15 3.54
CA ARG A 142 20.37 -3.52 2.87
C ARG A 142 20.87 -2.30 3.65
#